data_392c07d6ac504d1a1cff343a58fcb5a7
#
_entry.id   392c07d6ac504d1a1cff343a58fcb5a7
#
_cell.length_a   1.000
_cell.length_b   1.000
_cell.length_c   1.000
_cell.angle_alpha   90.00
_cell.angle_beta   90.00
_cell.angle_gamma   90.00
#
_symmetry.space_group_name_H-M   'P 1'
#
loop_
_entity.id
_entity.type
_entity.pdbx_description
1 polymer ?
#
loop_
_entity_poly.entity_id
_entity_poly.type
_entity_poly.pdbx_seq_one_letter_code
_entity_poly.pdbx_strand_id
1 'polypeptide(L)'
;MDKEIFFSSLDVAVLIPCYNEEATITKVINDFRLAIPSALIYVYDNSSTDKTAEIATKAGAIVRTEPSKGKGNVIRRMFADIESDIYIMVDGDD
;
A
#
# COMPACT_ATOMS: atom_id res chain seq x y z
N MET A 1 -2.62 14.27 -25.10
CA MET A 1 -3.05 14.38 -23.72
C MET A 1 -1.82 14.39 -22.82
N ASP A 2 -1.79 15.30 -21.86
CA ASP A 2 -0.74 15.39 -20.88
C ASP A 2 -0.77 14.16 -19.95
N LYS A 3 0.40 13.63 -19.59
CA LYS A 3 0.47 12.46 -18.70
C LYS A 3 -0.18 12.71 -17.35
N GLU A 4 -0.02 13.90 -16.80
CA GLU A 4 -0.62 14.24 -15.51
C GLU A 4 -2.14 14.22 -15.58
N ILE A 5 -2.72 14.74 -16.64
CA ILE A 5 -4.17 14.74 -16.84
C ILE A 5 -4.66 13.31 -17.00
N PHE A 6 -3.93 12.49 -17.75
CA PHE A 6 -4.30 11.09 -17.96
C PHE A 6 -4.33 10.34 -16.62
N PHE A 7 -3.26 10.41 -15.83
CA PHE A 7 -3.21 9.69 -14.56
C PHE A 7 -4.17 10.24 -13.51
N SER A 8 -4.47 11.54 -13.53
CA SER A 8 -5.41 12.10 -12.57
C SER A 8 -6.85 11.71 -12.88
N SER A 9 -7.15 11.25 -14.11
CA SER A 9 -8.49 10.78 -14.48
C SER A 9 -8.72 9.30 -14.17
N LEU A 10 -7.68 8.58 -13.76
CA LEU A 10 -7.77 7.16 -13.41
C LEU A 10 -7.59 6.98 -11.90
N ASP A 11 -8.29 5.98 -11.35
CA ASP A 11 -8.08 5.57 -9.97
C ASP A 11 -6.85 4.67 -9.91
N VAL A 12 -5.86 5.08 -9.14
CA VAL A 12 -4.64 4.32 -8.93
C VAL A 12 -4.56 3.89 -7.48
N ALA A 13 -4.39 2.61 -7.26
CA ALA A 13 -4.20 2.03 -5.93
C ALA A 13 -2.79 1.46 -5.82
N VAL A 14 -2.03 1.93 -4.84
CA VAL A 14 -0.73 1.36 -4.48
C VAL A 14 -0.97 0.38 -3.34
N LEU A 15 -0.62 -0.88 -3.54
CA LEU A 15 -0.88 -1.98 -2.61
C LEU A 15 0.43 -2.47 -2.03
N ILE A 16 0.60 -2.33 -0.71
CA ILE A 16 1.85 -2.66 -0.03
C ILE A 16 1.57 -3.75 1.02
N PRO A 17 1.84 -5.03 0.71
CA PRO A 17 1.77 -6.06 1.73
C PRO A 17 2.99 -5.97 2.63
N CYS A 18 2.78 -6.03 3.95
CA CYS A 18 3.84 -5.83 4.94
C CYS A 18 3.84 -6.90 6.01
N TYR A 19 5.04 -7.25 6.44
CA TYR A 19 5.23 -8.06 7.64
C TYR A 19 6.52 -7.62 8.31
N ASN A 20 6.44 -7.02 9.50
CA ASN A 20 7.58 -6.54 10.26
C ASN A 20 8.50 -5.60 9.44
N GLU A 21 7.89 -4.55 8.89
CA GLU A 21 8.58 -3.58 8.01
C GLU A 21 8.65 -2.20 8.67
N GLU A 22 8.67 -2.10 10.00
CA GLU A 22 8.61 -0.81 10.68
C GLU A 22 9.77 0.12 10.32
N ALA A 23 10.93 -0.44 9.96
CA ALA A 23 12.10 0.37 9.64
C ALA A 23 12.01 1.03 8.26
N THR A 24 11.24 0.48 7.32
CA THR A 24 11.24 0.90 5.92
C THR A 24 9.90 1.43 5.42
N ILE A 25 8.80 1.13 6.12
CA ILE A 25 7.46 1.38 5.57
C ILE A 25 7.16 2.86 5.33
N THR A 26 7.65 3.76 6.18
CA THR A 26 7.43 5.19 6.00
C THR A 26 8.06 5.69 4.71
N LYS A 27 9.30 5.26 4.43
CA LYS A 27 10.02 5.65 3.22
C LYS A 27 9.28 5.16 1.98
N VAL A 28 8.83 3.92 1.97
CA VAL A 28 8.09 3.34 0.85
C VAL A 28 6.82 4.15 0.58
N ILE A 29 6.04 4.44 1.62
CA ILE A 29 4.81 5.21 1.49
C ILE A 29 5.08 6.60 0.93
N ASN A 30 6.10 7.28 1.47
CA ASN A 30 6.42 8.65 1.05
C ASN A 30 6.94 8.69 -0.39
N ASP A 31 7.75 7.70 -0.80
CA ASP A 31 8.26 7.64 -2.15
C ASP A 31 7.12 7.53 -3.17
N PHE A 32 6.12 6.69 -2.88
CA PHE A 32 4.98 6.55 -3.79
C PHE A 32 4.05 7.75 -3.74
N ARG A 33 3.90 8.39 -2.59
CA ARG A 33 3.11 9.60 -2.49
C ARG A 33 3.69 10.73 -3.33
N LEU A 34 5.02 10.85 -3.37
CA LEU A 34 5.68 11.83 -4.20
C LEU A 34 5.60 11.49 -5.69
N ALA A 35 5.74 10.21 -6.01
CA ALA A 35 5.72 9.76 -7.40
C ALA A 35 4.32 9.82 -8.01
N ILE A 36 3.29 9.46 -7.25
CA ILE A 36 1.91 9.41 -7.73
C ILE A 36 1.00 10.06 -6.69
N PRO A 37 0.94 11.41 -6.63
CA PRO A 37 0.20 12.11 -5.57
C PRO A 37 -1.31 11.81 -5.56
N SER A 38 -1.89 11.41 -6.69
CA SER A 38 -3.32 11.11 -6.78
C SER A 38 -3.67 9.68 -6.36
N ALA A 39 -2.67 8.82 -6.14
CA ALA A 39 -2.93 7.42 -5.78
C ALA A 39 -3.38 7.29 -4.34
N LEU A 40 -4.24 6.31 -4.08
CA LEU A 40 -4.53 5.86 -2.73
C LEU A 40 -3.50 4.79 -2.35
N ILE A 41 -2.92 4.92 -1.17
CA ILE A 41 -1.89 4.01 -0.71
C ILE A 41 -2.47 3.12 0.37
N TYR A 42 -2.50 1.83 0.11
CA TYR A 42 -3.01 0.81 1.03
C TYR A 42 -1.86 -0.02 1.56
N VAL A 43 -1.79 -0.18 2.87
CA VAL A 43 -0.85 -1.08 3.53
C VAL A 43 -1.65 -2.22 4.13
N TYR A 44 -1.34 -3.44 3.72
CA TYR A 44 -1.94 -4.62 4.31
C TYR A 44 -0.92 -5.28 5.23
N ASP A 45 -1.17 -5.16 6.52
CA ASP A 45 -0.31 -5.72 7.54
C ASP A 45 -0.67 -7.17 7.80
N ASN A 46 0.27 -8.06 7.54
CA ASN A 46 0.06 -9.50 7.69
C ASN A 46 0.48 -9.97 9.09
N SER A 47 -0.19 -9.44 10.11
CA SER A 47 0.01 -9.80 11.51
C SER A 47 1.44 -9.51 12.01
N SER A 48 1.94 -8.31 11.71
CA SER A 48 3.25 -7.87 12.22
C SER A 48 3.26 -7.87 13.74
N THR A 49 4.40 -8.23 14.31
CA THR A 49 4.64 -8.19 15.75
C THR A 49 5.30 -6.89 16.19
N ASP A 50 5.75 -6.08 15.25
CA ASP A 50 6.34 -4.77 15.49
C ASP A 50 5.31 -3.64 15.27
N LYS A 51 5.77 -2.41 15.12
CA LYS A 51 4.91 -1.23 14.97
C LYS A 51 4.59 -0.88 13.52
N THR A 52 4.71 -1.81 12.59
CA THR A 52 4.48 -1.57 11.17
C THR A 52 3.13 -0.89 10.92
N ALA A 53 2.04 -1.45 11.42
CA ALA A 53 0.70 -0.91 11.17
C ALA A 53 0.54 0.51 11.73
N GLU A 54 1.03 0.75 12.94
CA GLU A 54 0.97 2.05 13.58
C GLU A 54 1.75 3.10 12.79
N ILE A 55 2.96 2.75 12.38
CA ILE A 55 3.83 3.66 11.62
C ILE A 55 3.24 3.96 10.25
N ALA A 56 2.70 2.95 9.58
CA ALA A 56 2.05 3.14 8.27
C ALA A 56 0.84 4.07 8.37
N THR A 57 0.04 3.93 9.44
CA THR A 57 -1.10 4.79 9.68
C THR A 57 -0.65 6.24 9.88
N LYS A 58 0.39 6.46 10.65
CA LYS A 58 0.95 7.80 10.87
C LYS A 58 1.51 8.41 9.60
N ALA A 59 2.01 7.59 8.69
CA ALA A 59 2.52 8.06 7.40
C ALA A 59 1.39 8.39 6.42
N GLY A 60 0.14 8.12 6.79
CA GLY A 60 -1.02 8.50 6.00
C GLY A 60 -1.56 7.43 5.07
N ALA A 61 -1.10 6.19 5.17
CA ALA A 61 -1.64 5.09 4.38
C ALA A 61 -2.96 4.60 4.95
N ILE A 62 -3.76 3.97 4.12
CA ILE A 62 -4.95 3.25 4.55
C ILE A 62 -4.48 1.86 4.97
N VAL A 63 -4.56 1.56 6.27
CA VAL A 63 -4.00 0.33 6.81
C VAL A 63 -5.11 -0.68 7.09
N ARG A 64 -4.90 -1.91 6.64
CA ARG A 64 -5.78 -3.04 6.92
C ARG A 64 -4.94 -4.22 7.39
N THR A 65 -5.56 -5.14 8.12
CA THR A 65 -4.87 -6.30 8.65
C THR A 65 -5.41 -7.57 8.01
N GLU A 66 -4.51 -8.46 7.60
CA GLU A 66 -4.85 -9.80 7.18
C GLU A 66 -4.31 -10.78 8.21
N PRO A 67 -5.18 -11.43 8.99
CA PRO A 67 -4.72 -12.33 10.07
C PRO A 67 -4.15 -13.65 9.58
N SER A 68 -4.52 -14.12 8.40
CA SER A 68 -3.99 -15.38 7.86
C SER A 68 -2.60 -15.15 7.33
N LYS A 69 -1.62 -15.83 7.93
CA LYS A 69 -0.22 -15.67 7.54
C LYS A 69 0.02 -16.19 6.12
N GLY A 70 0.90 -15.50 5.41
CA GLY A 70 1.30 -15.87 4.07
C GLY A 70 0.97 -14.79 3.05
N LYS A 71 1.94 -14.48 2.19
CA LYS A 71 1.81 -13.39 1.22
C LYS A 71 0.65 -13.62 0.24
N GLY A 72 0.38 -14.88 -0.11
CA GLY A 72 -0.73 -15.20 -1.00
C GLY A 72 -2.09 -14.82 -0.42
N ASN A 73 -2.27 -14.98 0.90
CA ASN A 73 -3.50 -14.57 1.56
C ASN A 73 -3.68 -13.06 1.55
N VAL A 74 -2.59 -12.32 1.76
CA VAL A 74 -2.61 -10.87 1.72
C VAL A 74 -2.99 -10.37 0.33
N ILE A 75 -2.37 -10.90 -0.70
CA ILE A 75 -2.61 -10.49 -2.08
C ILE A 75 -4.06 -10.78 -2.47
N ARG A 76 -4.57 -11.95 -2.12
CA ARG A 76 -5.96 -12.31 -2.39
C ARG A 76 -6.93 -11.32 -1.72
N ARG A 77 -6.63 -10.95 -0.47
CA ARG A 77 -7.46 -10.03 0.28
C ARG A 77 -7.47 -8.63 -0.35
N MET A 78 -6.31 -8.16 -0.80
CA MET A 78 -6.20 -6.88 -1.46
C MET A 78 -7.11 -6.78 -2.68
N PHE A 79 -7.05 -7.78 -3.56
CA PHE A 79 -7.87 -7.77 -4.77
C PHE A 79 -9.35 -7.99 -4.48
N ALA A 80 -9.69 -8.63 -3.36
CA ALA A 80 -11.08 -8.78 -2.96
C ALA A 80 -11.67 -7.47 -2.41
N ASP A 81 -10.84 -6.68 -1.71
CA ASP A 81 -11.29 -5.47 -1.02
C ASP A 81 -11.25 -4.22 -1.87
N ILE A 82 -10.30 -4.12 -2.80
CA ILE A 82 -9.98 -2.86 -3.46
C ILE A 82 -10.30 -2.92 -4.94
N GLU A 83 -11.09 -1.95 -5.39
CA GLU A 83 -11.42 -1.78 -6.80
C GLU A 83 -10.75 -0.50 -7.30
N SER A 84 -10.00 -0.59 -8.39
CA SER A 84 -9.28 0.54 -8.96
C SER A 84 -9.03 0.31 -10.43
N ASP A 85 -8.69 1.36 -11.17
CA ASP A 85 -8.35 1.26 -12.59
C ASP A 85 -6.95 0.67 -12.77
N ILE A 86 -6.02 1.08 -11.90
CA ILE A 86 -4.63 0.63 -11.95
C ILE A 86 -4.21 0.18 -10.56
N TYR A 87 -3.55 -0.97 -10.49
CA TYR A 87 -2.98 -1.50 -9.25
C TYR A 87 -1.47 -1.52 -9.37
N ILE A 88 -0.79 -0.95 -8.38
CA ILE A 88 0.67 -1.00 -8.29
C ILE A 88 1.00 -1.77 -7.02
N MET A 89 1.59 -2.95 -7.18
CA MET A 89 1.97 -3.78 -6.04
C MET A 89 3.44 -3.61 -5.71
N VAL A 90 3.74 -3.36 -4.46
CA VAL A 90 5.08 -3.00 -4.00
C VAL A 90 5.40 -3.76 -2.73
N ASP A 91 6.65 -4.17 -2.57
CA ASP A 91 7.10 -4.72 -1.30
C ASP A 91 7.32 -3.60 -0.28
N GLY A 92 6.95 -3.86 0.98
CA GLY A 92 7.12 -2.89 2.06
C GLY A 92 8.54 -2.75 2.57
N ASP A 93 9.46 -3.56 2.10
CA ASP A 93 10.83 -3.61 2.58
C ASP A 93 11.83 -2.79 1.73
N ASP A 94 11.34 -2.01 0.82
CA ASP A 94 12.20 -1.14 -0.01
C ASP A 94 13.33 -1.92 -0.66
#